data_defb431c62ce8bafa751855d7851e844
#
_entry.id   defb431c62ce8bafa751855d7851e844
#
_cell.length_a   1.000
_cell.length_b   1.000
_cell.length_c   1.000
_cell.angle_alpha   90.00
_cell.angle_beta   90.00
_cell.angle_gamma   90.00
#
_symmetry.space_group_name_H-M   'P 1'
#
loop_
_entity.id
_entity.type
_entity.pdbx_description
1 polymer ?
#
loop_
_entity_poly.entity_id
_entity_poly.type
_entity_poly.pdbx_seq_one_letter_code
_entity_poly.pdbx_strand_id
1 'polypeptide(L)'
;FSRLSLQIDRNNNSSNMMECRKLKDLKVSSIGLGCLPMVGYYGGKYNKQDMLALIRRAYEKGITFFDTAEVYGPYLSEEWVGEAVAPFRNEVKIGTKFGFGVEEKEPTALNSRPDHIRRAVEGSLRRLRTDHIDLLYQHRVDPKVPVEDVAGVMLDLMQEGKKLHWGMSEASARSIRQAHAVCPLSAVQSEYAIWWREPETKIFPTLEELGIGFVPYCPLGRAFLTGVIDENNRFDKSDRRATLPRFTPEALKHNMPLVVLVREWAKRKGVTPAQFSLMWILSRKSWIVPIPGTTNLDHLDDLVGVTDVYLTACEMEEFDREYSKIGLMGH
;
A
#
# COMPACT_ATOMS: atom_id res chain seq x y z
N PHE A 1 -42.04 -2.39 46.67
CA PHE A 1 -41.10 -1.44 46.06
C PHE A 1 -39.78 -2.17 45.81
N SER A 2 -39.67 -2.83 44.66
CA SER A 2 -38.54 -3.64 44.29
C SER A 2 -37.75 -2.85 43.20
N ARG A 3 -36.50 -2.51 43.48
CA ARG A 3 -35.54 -2.02 42.49
C ARG A 3 -34.92 -3.22 41.81
N LEU A 4 -35.30 -3.48 40.56
CA LEU A 4 -34.52 -4.34 39.68
C LEU A 4 -33.29 -3.57 39.19
N SER A 5 -32.13 -3.99 39.68
CA SER A 5 -30.82 -3.62 39.13
C SER A 5 -30.59 -4.39 37.88
N LEU A 6 -30.62 -3.72 36.72
CA LEU A 6 -30.14 -4.25 35.46
C LEU A 6 -28.60 -4.37 35.53
N GLN A 7 -28.13 -5.58 35.78
CA GLN A 7 -26.76 -5.96 35.49
C GLN A 7 -26.59 -5.99 33.97
N ILE A 8 -25.86 -5.03 33.45
CA ILE A 8 -25.39 -5.07 32.05
C ILE A 8 -24.21 -6.04 32.00
N ASP A 9 -24.45 -7.22 31.53
CA ASP A 9 -23.40 -8.20 31.19
C ASP A 9 -22.52 -7.61 30.09
N ARG A 10 -21.35 -7.11 30.48
CA ARG A 10 -20.26 -6.78 29.55
C ARG A 10 -19.48 -8.04 29.21
N ASN A 11 -20.09 -8.97 28.53
CA ASN A 11 -19.40 -9.99 27.75
C ASN A 11 -19.41 -9.55 26.28
N ASN A 12 -18.58 -8.58 25.96
CA ASN A 12 -18.27 -8.24 24.57
C ASN A 12 -16.92 -8.87 24.20
N ASN A 13 -16.96 -10.11 23.77
CA ASN A 13 -16.03 -10.67 22.81
C ASN A 13 -16.40 -10.15 21.40
N SER A 14 -16.41 -8.83 21.21
CA SER A 14 -16.32 -8.25 19.89
C SER A 14 -14.84 -8.31 19.52
N SER A 15 -14.44 -9.35 18.78
CA SER A 15 -13.25 -9.30 17.95
C SER A 15 -13.31 -7.95 17.23
N ASN A 16 -12.34 -7.06 17.44
CA ASN A 16 -12.17 -5.81 16.72
C ASN A 16 -11.91 -6.19 15.25
N MET A 17 -12.97 -6.41 14.48
CA MET A 17 -12.85 -6.61 13.04
C MET A 17 -12.46 -5.26 12.45
N MET A 18 -11.33 -5.24 11.76
CA MET A 18 -10.88 -4.05 11.04
C MET A 18 -11.96 -3.58 10.07
N GLU A 19 -12.17 -2.27 10.01
CA GLU A 19 -13.09 -1.66 9.04
C GLU A 19 -12.71 -2.09 7.60
N CYS A 20 -13.71 -2.27 6.75
CA CYS A 20 -13.51 -2.59 5.35
C CYS A 20 -13.75 -1.36 4.48
N ARG A 21 -12.99 -1.27 3.39
CA ARG A 21 -13.15 -0.27 2.34
C ARG A 21 -13.33 -0.95 0.98
N LYS A 22 -13.72 -0.17 -0.01
CA LYS A 22 -13.88 -0.64 -1.39
C LYS A 22 -12.92 0.06 -2.33
N LEU A 23 -12.20 -0.74 -3.10
CA LEU A 23 -11.49 -0.32 -4.29
C LEU A 23 -12.40 -0.64 -5.48
N LYS A 24 -13.26 0.30 -5.86
CA LYS A 24 -14.42 0.07 -6.72
C LYS A 24 -15.34 -1.03 -6.11
N ASP A 25 -15.35 -2.20 -6.68
CA ASP A 25 -16.16 -3.34 -6.22
C ASP A 25 -15.38 -4.33 -5.33
N LEU A 26 -14.06 -4.18 -5.25
CA LEU A 26 -13.20 -5.04 -4.45
C LEU A 26 -13.22 -4.60 -2.98
N LYS A 27 -13.84 -5.42 -2.12
CA LYS A 27 -13.85 -5.19 -0.67
C LYS A 27 -12.56 -5.70 -0.04
N VAL A 28 -11.88 -4.84 0.72
CA VAL A 28 -10.63 -5.12 1.42
C VAL A 28 -10.64 -4.51 2.82
N SER A 29 -9.74 -4.93 3.70
CA SER A 29 -9.50 -4.24 4.97
C SER A 29 -9.07 -2.78 4.73
N SER A 30 -9.33 -1.88 5.67
CA SER A 30 -9.05 -0.44 5.54
C SER A 30 -7.57 -0.11 5.33
N ILE A 31 -6.68 -0.99 5.78
CA ILE A 31 -5.26 -1.02 5.41
C ILE A 31 -4.89 -2.38 4.84
N GLY A 32 -3.92 -2.42 3.93
CA GLY A 32 -3.28 -3.65 3.48
C GLY A 32 -1.86 -3.77 4.04
N LEU A 33 -1.22 -4.91 3.82
CA LEU A 33 0.21 -5.10 4.11
C LEU A 33 1.03 -5.07 2.83
N GLY A 34 1.96 -4.12 2.74
CA GLY A 34 2.98 -4.09 1.68
C GLY A 34 4.09 -5.11 1.95
N CYS A 35 4.33 -6.01 1.01
CA CYS A 35 5.26 -7.13 1.17
C CYS A 35 6.61 -6.92 0.47
N LEU A 36 6.97 -5.67 0.16
CA LEU A 36 8.30 -5.31 -0.38
C LEU A 36 9.42 -5.31 0.68
N PRO A 37 9.25 -4.76 1.90
CA PRO A 37 10.34 -4.66 2.87
C PRO A 37 10.92 -6.01 3.28
N MET A 38 10.11 -7.07 3.30
CA MET A 38 10.53 -8.42 3.75
C MET A 38 11.59 -9.07 2.87
N VAL A 39 11.82 -8.57 1.66
CA VAL A 39 12.86 -9.06 0.74
C VAL A 39 14.12 -8.18 0.72
N GLY A 40 14.30 -7.34 1.74
CA GLY A 40 15.54 -6.58 1.93
C GLY A 40 15.62 -5.25 1.17
N TYR A 41 14.51 -4.69 0.73
CA TYR A 41 14.49 -3.42 -0.03
C TYR A 41 15.14 -2.24 0.71
N TYR A 42 15.09 -2.24 2.03
CA TYR A 42 15.74 -1.26 2.91
C TYR A 42 17.00 -1.81 3.59
N GLY A 43 17.70 -2.77 2.95
CA GLY A 43 19.00 -3.26 3.39
C GLY A 43 19.00 -4.38 4.42
N GLY A 44 17.86 -4.83 4.89
CA GLY A 44 17.74 -5.93 5.84
C GLY A 44 17.87 -7.32 5.19
N LYS A 45 18.27 -8.30 5.96
CA LYS A 45 18.14 -9.73 5.62
C LYS A 45 17.16 -10.35 6.59
N TYR A 46 16.13 -11.01 6.06
CA TYR A 46 15.05 -11.54 6.87
C TYR A 46 14.92 -13.05 6.71
N ASN A 47 14.57 -13.69 7.80
CA ASN A 47 14.30 -15.12 7.84
C ASN A 47 12.90 -15.39 7.28
N LYS A 48 12.77 -16.41 6.43
CA LYS A 48 11.50 -16.79 5.83
C LYS A 48 10.42 -17.06 6.89
N GLN A 49 10.73 -17.84 7.92
CA GLN A 49 9.74 -18.22 8.93
C GLN A 49 9.21 -17.02 9.70
N ASP A 50 10.06 -16.04 10.01
CA ASP A 50 9.66 -14.82 10.66
C ASP A 50 8.73 -13.98 9.77
N MET A 51 8.99 -13.93 8.45
CA MET A 51 8.15 -13.20 7.51
C MET A 51 6.81 -13.91 7.26
N LEU A 52 6.79 -15.24 7.21
CA LEU A 52 5.53 -15.99 7.18
C LEU A 52 4.69 -15.74 8.44
N ALA A 53 5.33 -15.73 9.61
CA ALA A 53 4.68 -15.42 10.88
C ALA A 53 4.10 -14.00 10.88
N LEU A 54 4.83 -13.03 10.36
CA LEU A 54 4.37 -11.65 10.23
C LEU A 54 3.13 -11.52 9.34
N ILE A 55 3.10 -12.17 8.18
CA ILE A 55 1.95 -12.18 7.28
C ILE A 55 0.72 -12.81 7.97
N ARG A 56 0.91 -13.95 8.65
CA ARG A 56 -0.16 -14.62 9.39
C ARG A 56 -0.67 -13.77 10.56
N ARG A 57 0.23 -13.10 11.26
CA ARG A 57 -0.14 -12.15 12.33
C ARG A 57 -0.96 -10.98 11.78
N ALA A 58 -0.61 -10.46 10.61
CA ALA A 58 -1.38 -9.42 9.95
C ALA A 58 -2.82 -9.88 9.68
N TYR A 59 -3.00 -11.09 9.16
CA TYR A 59 -4.32 -11.69 8.96
C TYR A 59 -5.09 -11.83 10.28
N GLU A 60 -4.47 -12.37 11.32
CA GLU A 60 -5.09 -12.49 12.67
C GLU A 60 -5.53 -11.14 13.24
N LYS A 61 -4.85 -10.06 12.88
CA LYS A 61 -5.19 -8.68 13.27
C LYS A 61 -6.25 -8.03 12.37
N GLY A 62 -6.77 -8.74 11.37
CA GLY A 62 -7.85 -8.28 10.51
C GLY A 62 -7.42 -7.72 9.16
N ILE A 63 -6.14 -7.73 8.81
CA ILE A 63 -5.68 -7.38 7.46
C ILE A 63 -6.09 -8.50 6.51
N THR A 64 -6.83 -8.14 5.47
CA THR A 64 -7.28 -9.07 4.42
C THR A 64 -6.71 -8.73 3.05
N PHE A 65 -5.87 -7.72 2.95
CA PHE A 65 -5.28 -7.27 1.70
C PHE A 65 -3.75 -7.30 1.78
N PHE A 66 -3.12 -8.10 0.91
CA PHE A 66 -1.66 -8.29 0.85
C PHE A 66 -1.17 -7.87 -0.53
N ASP A 67 -0.21 -6.94 -0.56
CA ASP A 67 0.34 -6.39 -1.80
C ASP A 67 1.78 -6.86 -2.01
N THR A 68 2.01 -7.49 -3.13
CA THR A 68 3.32 -7.99 -3.56
C THR A 68 3.58 -7.63 -5.03
N ALA A 69 4.63 -8.17 -5.61
CA ALA A 69 4.97 -8.05 -7.03
C ALA A 69 5.96 -9.13 -7.45
N GLU A 70 5.95 -9.45 -8.75
CA GLU A 70 6.90 -10.34 -9.39
C GLU A 70 8.36 -9.91 -9.15
N VAL A 71 8.63 -8.61 -9.24
CA VAL A 71 9.99 -8.06 -9.13
C VAL A 71 10.52 -8.03 -7.69
N TYR A 72 9.68 -8.29 -6.68
CA TYR A 72 10.09 -8.25 -5.28
C TYR A 72 10.93 -9.47 -4.90
N GLY A 73 12.25 -9.29 -4.83
CA GLY A 73 13.20 -10.29 -4.41
C GLY A 73 14.12 -10.92 -5.45
N PRO A 74 13.91 -10.93 -6.79
CA PRO A 74 12.65 -11.13 -7.47
C PRO A 74 11.98 -12.46 -7.09
N TYR A 75 10.68 -12.57 -7.30
CA TYR A 75 9.83 -13.74 -7.03
C TYR A 75 9.61 -14.09 -5.53
N LEU A 76 10.58 -13.81 -4.68
CA LEU A 76 10.62 -14.28 -3.30
C LEU A 76 9.43 -13.81 -2.46
N SER A 77 9.00 -12.55 -2.63
CA SER A 77 7.84 -12.02 -1.90
C SER A 77 6.56 -12.75 -2.28
N GLU A 78 6.32 -13.03 -3.57
CA GLU A 78 5.15 -13.82 -3.99
C GLU A 78 5.17 -15.25 -3.42
N GLU A 79 6.33 -15.90 -3.39
CA GLU A 79 6.47 -17.24 -2.81
C GLU A 79 6.13 -17.25 -1.31
N TRP A 80 6.61 -16.26 -0.57
CA TRP A 80 6.34 -16.16 0.87
C TRP A 80 4.89 -15.80 1.17
N VAL A 81 4.31 -14.86 0.42
CA VAL A 81 2.88 -14.53 0.55
C VAL A 81 2.03 -15.75 0.24
N GLY A 82 2.28 -16.44 -0.88
CA GLY A 82 1.53 -17.62 -1.28
C GLY A 82 1.55 -18.73 -0.21
N GLU A 83 2.72 -19.00 0.36
CA GLU A 83 2.86 -20.00 1.44
C GLU A 83 2.18 -19.57 2.74
N ALA A 84 2.33 -18.29 3.11
CA ALA A 84 1.75 -17.78 4.36
C ALA A 84 0.23 -17.81 4.36
N VAL A 85 -0.41 -17.42 3.25
CA VAL A 85 -1.87 -17.28 3.16
C VAL A 85 -2.59 -18.55 2.68
N ALA A 86 -1.86 -19.57 2.26
CA ALA A 86 -2.46 -20.81 1.74
C ALA A 86 -3.58 -21.37 2.63
N PRO A 87 -3.45 -21.42 3.97
CA PRO A 87 -4.50 -21.95 4.83
C PRO A 87 -5.81 -21.14 4.85
N PHE A 88 -5.75 -19.86 4.46
CA PHE A 88 -6.89 -18.92 4.46
C PHE A 88 -7.00 -18.11 3.17
N ARG A 89 -6.55 -18.68 2.06
CA ARG A 89 -6.50 -17.99 0.74
C ARG A 89 -7.83 -17.34 0.34
N ASN A 90 -8.94 -17.98 0.59
CA ASN A 90 -10.26 -17.49 0.20
C ASN A 90 -10.78 -16.34 1.09
N GLU A 91 -10.14 -16.11 2.23
CA GLU A 91 -10.51 -15.05 3.18
C GLU A 91 -9.73 -13.76 2.94
N VAL A 92 -8.72 -13.79 2.07
CA VAL A 92 -7.86 -12.65 1.77
C VAL A 92 -7.88 -12.26 0.30
N LYS A 93 -7.41 -11.05 0.02
CA LYS A 93 -7.22 -10.50 -1.33
C LYS A 93 -5.73 -10.27 -1.56
N ILE A 94 -5.23 -10.79 -2.68
CA ILE A 94 -3.83 -10.64 -3.08
C ILE A 94 -3.76 -9.67 -4.24
N GLY A 95 -2.95 -8.62 -4.07
CA GLY A 95 -2.49 -7.75 -5.15
C GLY A 95 -1.08 -8.14 -5.57
N THR A 96 -0.85 -8.33 -6.86
CA THR A 96 0.49 -8.49 -7.42
C THR A 96 0.65 -7.69 -8.72
N LYS A 97 1.85 -7.64 -9.26
CA LYS A 97 2.18 -6.71 -10.34
C LYS A 97 3.09 -7.37 -11.38
N PHE A 98 2.83 -7.06 -12.65
CA PHE A 98 3.67 -7.39 -13.79
C PHE A 98 4.24 -6.11 -14.43
N GLY A 99 5.14 -6.24 -15.39
CA GLY A 99 5.56 -5.13 -16.25
C GLY A 99 7.04 -4.82 -16.25
N PHE A 100 7.83 -5.47 -15.40
CA PHE A 100 9.29 -5.44 -15.48
C PHE A 100 9.84 -6.68 -16.17
N GLY A 101 11.04 -6.56 -16.77
CA GLY A 101 11.72 -7.64 -17.50
C GLY A 101 12.43 -8.63 -16.56
N VAL A 102 11.72 -9.16 -15.58
CA VAL A 102 12.30 -10.08 -14.57
C VAL A 102 12.69 -11.41 -15.22
N GLU A 103 11.83 -11.93 -16.07
CA GLU A 103 12.07 -13.19 -16.82
C GLU A 103 13.29 -13.07 -17.73
N GLU A 104 13.48 -11.92 -18.37
CA GLU A 104 14.61 -11.61 -19.23
C GLU A 104 15.89 -11.22 -18.43
N LYS A 105 15.86 -11.29 -17.09
CA LYS A 105 16.94 -10.87 -16.20
C LYS A 105 17.28 -9.37 -16.30
N GLU A 106 16.32 -8.57 -16.71
CA GLU A 106 16.40 -7.12 -16.81
C GLU A 106 15.35 -6.46 -15.88
N PRO A 107 15.48 -6.59 -14.56
CA PRO A 107 14.42 -6.22 -13.61
C PRO A 107 14.13 -4.71 -13.53
N THR A 108 14.93 -3.88 -14.19
CA THR A 108 14.72 -2.44 -14.32
C THR A 108 14.12 -2.03 -15.66
N ALA A 109 14.16 -2.92 -16.65
CA ALA A 109 13.54 -2.70 -17.96
C ALA A 109 12.03 -2.94 -17.90
N LEU A 110 11.27 -2.24 -18.74
CA LEU A 110 9.83 -2.40 -18.86
C LEU A 110 9.47 -3.39 -19.94
N ASN A 111 8.49 -4.26 -19.68
CA ASN A 111 7.95 -5.18 -20.64
C ASN A 111 6.46 -5.48 -20.34
N SER A 112 5.57 -4.78 -21.02
CA SER A 112 4.12 -5.02 -20.96
C SER A 112 3.54 -5.60 -22.24
N ARG A 113 4.35 -6.32 -23.04
CA ARG A 113 3.83 -7.01 -24.21
C ARG A 113 2.84 -8.11 -23.79
N PRO A 114 1.78 -8.33 -24.57
CA PRO A 114 0.74 -9.31 -24.26
C PRO A 114 1.25 -10.72 -23.90
N ASP A 115 2.22 -11.22 -24.67
CA ASP A 115 2.83 -12.54 -24.42
C ASP A 115 3.61 -12.59 -23.10
N HIS A 116 4.34 -11.51 -22.78
CA HIS A 116 5.05 -11.38 -21.50
C HIS A 116 4.08 -11.31 -20.32
N ILE A 117 3.03 -10.50 -20.41
CA ILE A 117 2.01 -10.39 -19.37
C ILE A 117 1.44 -11.77 -19.03
N ARG A 118 1.10 -12.57 -20.03
CA ARG A 118 0.55 -13.92 -19.82
C ARG A 118 1.53 -14.83 -19.09
N ARG A 119 2.81 -14.83 -19.49
CA ARG A 119 3.85 -15.62 -18.79
C ARG A 119 4.06 -15.14 -17.36
N ALA A 120 4.10 -13.83 -17.13
CA ALA A 120 4.21 -13.25 -15.80
C ALA A 120 3.05 -13.68 -14.88
N VAL A 121 1.82 -13.63 -15.37
CA VAL A 121 0.62 -14.07 -14.64
C VAL A 121 0.67 -15.55 -14.29
N GLU A 122 1.03 -16.41 -15.23
CA GLU A 122 1.20 -17.86 -14.95
C GLU A 122 2.29 -18.10 -13.90
N GLY A 123 3.38 -17.36 -13.94
CA GLY A 123 4.42 -17.39 -12.92
C GLY A 123 3.91 -16.95 -11.55
N SER A 124 3.19 -15.84 -11.47
CA SER A 124 2.60 -15.35 -10.23
C SER A 124 1.59 -16.32 -9.62
N LEU A 125 0.72 -16.92 -10.42
CA LEU A 125 -0.23 -17.93 -9.95
C LEU A 125 0.48 -19.14 -9.31
N ARG A 126 1.56 -19.64 -9.93
CA ARG A 126 2.37 -20.72 -9.35
C ARG A 126 3.01 -20.36 -8.03
N ARG A 127 3.68 -19.18 -7.97
CA ARG A 127 4.37 -18.71 -6.75
C ARG A 127 3.40 -18.41 -5.62
N LEU A 128 2.26 -17.82 -5.94
CA LEU A 128 1.19 -17.51 -4.98
C LEU A 128 0.34 -18.75 -4.61
N ARG A 129 0.55 -19.89 -5.28
CA ARG A 129 -0.16 -21.16 -5.01
C ARG A 129 -1.68 -21.00 -5.10
N THR A 130 -2.15 -20.32 -6.12
CA THR A 130 -3.57 -19.97 -6.31
C THR A 130 -3.96 -20.06 -7.78
N ASP A 131 -5.25 -20.19 -8.04
CA ASP A 131 -5.82 -20.22 -9.39
C ASP A 131 -6.26 -18.84 -9.91
N HIS A 132 -6.27 -17.83 -9.03
CA HIS A 132 -6.66 -16.47 -9.39
C HIS A 132 -5.89 -15.40 -8.60
N ILE A 133 -5.77 -14.22 -9.19
CA ILE A 133 -5.25 -13.00 -8.58
C ILE A 133 -6.42 -12.06 -8.35
N ASP A 134 -6.59 -11.56 -7.11
CA ASP A 134 -7.69 -10.66 -6.77
C ASP A 134 -7.51 -9.28 -7.41
N LEU A 135 -6.28 -8.74 -7.42
CA LEU A 135 -5.95 -7.45 -7.99
C LEU A 135 -4.59 -7.49 -8.69
N LEU A 136 -4.60 -7.41 -10.02
CA LEU A 136 -3.40 -7.43 -10.83
C LEU A 136 -3.07 -6.03 -11.32
N TYR A 137 -1.85 -5.55 -11.04
CA TYR A 137 -1.38 -4.23 -11.49
C TYR A 137 -0.40 -4.31 -12.65
N GLN A 138 -0.52 -3.36 -13.58
CA GLN A 138 0.64 -2.94 -14.37
C GLN A 138 1.54 -2.10 -13.46
N HIS A 139 2.76 -2.58 -13.17
CA HIS A 139 3.66 -1.97 -12.17
C HIS A 139 4.15 -0.59 -12.59
N ARG A 140 4.49 -0.43 -13.87
CA ARG A 140 4.78 0.85 -14.54
C ARG A 140 4.27 0.79 -15.98
N VAL A 141 3.80 1.92 -16.47
CA VAL A 141 3.36 2.03 -17.87
C VAL A 141 4.57 1.84 -18.79
N ASP A 142 4.45 0.91 -19.74
CA ASP A 142 5.45 0.68 -20.78
C ASP A 142 5.17 1.60 -21.98
N PRO A 143 6.04 2.57 -22.28
CA PRO A 143 5.81 3.51 -23.37
C PRO A 143 5.84 2.85 -24.76
N LYS A 144 6.35 1.62 -24.87
CA LYS A 144 6.41 0.85 -26.11
C LYS A 144 5.15 0.05 -26.41
N VAL A 145 4.22 -0.05 -25.44
CA VAL A 145 2.98 -0.82 -25.56
C VAL A 145 1.79 0.08 -25.24
N PRO A 146 0.85 0.26 -26.16
CA PRO A 146 -0.37 1.03 -25.87
C PRO A 146 -1.10 0.47 -24.65
N VAL A 147 -1.57 1.36 -23.77
CA VAL A 147 -2.29 0.94 -22.55
C VAL A 147 -3.59 0.20 -22.88
N GLU A 148 -4.18 0.48 -24.05
CA GLU A 148 -5.37 -0.21 -24.57
C GLU A 148 -5.09 -1.68 -24.85
N ASP A 149 -3.88 -2.01 -25.34
CA ASP A 149 -3.46 -3.40 -25.58
C ASP A 149 -3.28 -4.14 -24.24
N VAL A 150 -2.69 -3.49 -23.26
CA VAL A 150 -2.57 -4.02 -21.89
C VAL A 150 -3.97 -4.27 -21.31
N ALA A 151 -4.88 -3.30 -21.42
CA ALA A 151 -6.25 -3.42 -20.94
C ALA A 151 -7.01 -4.55 -21.66
N GLY A 152 -6.74 -4.79 -22.95
CA GLY A 152 -7.29 -5.92 -23.71
C GLY A 152 -6.87 -7.27 -23.13
N VAL A 153 -5.59 -7.42 -22.77
CA VAL A 153 -5.09 -8.64 -22.09
C VAL A 153 -5.78 -8.81 -20.73
N MET A 154 -6.04 -7.72 -20.00
CA MET A 154 -6.74 -7.79 -18.72
C MET A 154 -8.19 -8.31 -18.89
N LEU A 155 -8.90 -7.94 -19.95
CA LEU A 155 -10.21 -8.52 -20.29
C LEU A 155 -10.13 -10.02 -20.51
N ASP A 156 -9.16 -10.47 -21.29
CA ASP A 156 -8.97 -11.90 -21.58
C ASP A 156 -8.69 -12.70 -20.31
N LEU A 157 -7.77 -12.22 -19.47
CA LEU A 157 -7.45 -12.85 -18.19
C LEU A 157 -8.64 -12.89 -17.21
N MET A 158 -9.51 -11.90 -17.27
CA MET A 158 -10.76 -11.88 -16.50
C MET A 158 -11.72 -12.95 -16.98
N GLN A 159 -11.91 -13.08 -18.28
CA GLN A 159 -12.74 -14.14 -18.88
C GLN A 159 -12.22 -15.54 -18.58
N GLU A 160 -10.91 -15.71 -18.50
CA GLU A 160 -10.25 -16.96 -18.13
C GLU A 160 -10.30 -17.24 -16.60
N GLY A 161 -10.80 -16.31 -15.79
CA GLY A 161 -10.88 -16.43 -14.33
C GLY A 161 -9.53 -16.34 -13.59
N LYS A 162 -8.45 -15.95 -14.29
CA LYS A 162 -7.10 -15.86 -13.70
C LYS A 162 -6.87 -14.60 -12.88
N LYS A 163 -7.62 -13.54 -13.15
CA LYS A 163 -7.67 -12.33 -12.34
C LYS A 163 -9.10 -11.82 -12.23
N LEU A 164 -9.42 -11.16 -11.12
CA LEU A 164 -10.77 -10.64 -10.83
C LEU A 164 -10.86 -9.12 -11.03
N HIS A 165 -9.84 -8.39 -10.59
CA HIS A 165 -9.74 -6.94 -10.71
C HIS A 165 -8.35 -6.55 -11.23
N TRP A 166 -8.23 -5.35 -11.79
CA TRP A 166 -6.92 -4.84 -12.18
C TRP A 166 -6.72 -3.37 -11.85
N GLY A 167 -5.46 -2.95 -11.86
CA GLY A 167 -5.06 -1.60 -11.57
C GLY A 167 -3.80 -1.19 -12.34
N MET A 168 -3.44 0.06 -12.17
CA MET A 168 -2.19 0.63 -12.68
C MET A 168 -1.42 1.29 -11.55
N SER A 169 -0.09 1.31 -11.65
CA SER A 169 0.78 1.97 -10.69
C SER A 169 1.57 3.09 -11.34
N GLU A 170 1.59 4.27 -10.70
CA GLU A 170 2.28 5.47 -11.17
C GLU A 170 1.88 5.88 -12.61
N ALA A 171 0.60 5.73 -12.93
CA ALA A 171 0.05 6.09 -14.23
C ALA A 171 -0.47 7.53 -14.25
N SER A 172 -0.34 8.18 -15.41
CA SER A 172 -0.93 9.50 -15.64
C SER A 172 -2.45 9.43 -15.75
N ALA A 173 -3.14 10.54 -15.49
CA ALA A 173 -4.59 10.63 -15.68
C ALA A 173 -5.01 10.23 -17.10
N ARG A 174 -4.23 10.59 -18.11
CA ARG A 174 -4.48 10.20 -19.52
C ARG A 174 -4.41 8.68 -19.69
N SER A 175 -3.35 8.04 -19.22
CA SER A 175 -3.19 6.58 -19.31
C SER A 175 -4.29 5.84 -18.56
N ILE A 176 -4.68 6.33 -17.38
CA ILE A 176 -5.78 5.80 -16.58
C ILE A 176 -7.09 5.84 -17.38
N ARG A 177 -7.42 6.96 -17.99
CA ARG A 177 -8.65 7.12 -18.79
C ARG A 177 -8.67 6.20 -20.01
N GLN A 178 -7.55 6.12 -20.73
CA GLN A 178 -7.43 5.27 -21.91
C GLN A 178 -7.60 3.79 -21.56
N ALA A 179 -6.93 3.33 -20.51
CA ALA A 179 -7.03 1.94 -20.06
C ALA A 179 -8.42 1.60 -19.50
N HIS A 180 -8.99 2.50 -18.71
CA HIS A 180 -10.31 2.32 -18.08
C HIS A 180 -11.44 2.21 -19.12
N ALA A 181 -11.34 2.91 -20.24
CA ALA A 181 -12.31 2.85 -21.32
C ALA A 181 -12.38 1.46 -21.99
N VAL A 182 -11.29 0.69 -21.99
CA VAL A 182 -11.23 -0.66 -22.54
C VAL A 182 -11.59 -1.70 -21.49
N CYS A 183 -10.96 -1.65 -20.32
CA CYS A 183 -11.23 -2.52 -19.19
C CYS A 183 -11.26 -1.69 -17.91
N PRO A 184 -12.42 -1.56 -17.23
CA PRO A 184 -12.53 -0.73 -16.04
C PRO A 184 -11.51 -1.09 -14.96
N LEU A 185 -10.76 -0.09 -14.49
CA LEU A 185 -9.80 -0.20 -13.40
C LEU A 185 -10.51 -0.21 -12.05
N SER A 186 -10.05 -1.04 -11.13
CA SER A 186 -10.51 -1.05 -9.73
C SER A 186 -9.67 -0.19 -8.83
N ALA A 187 -8.36 -0.05 -9.11
CA ALA A 187 -7.44 0.70 -8.29
C ALA A 187 -6.30 1.34 -9.10
N VAL A 188 -5.79 2.43 -8.55
CA VAL A 188 -4.49 3.01 -8.93
C VAL A 188 -3.61 3.04 -7.70
N GLN A 189 -2.36 2.58 -7.85
CA GLN A 189 -1.37 2.57 -6.77
C GLN A 189 -0.30 3.61 -7.08
N SER A 190 -0.07 4.54 -6.14
CA SER A 190 0.98 5.56 -6.24
C SER A 190 1.57 5.88 -4.87
N GLU A 191 2.78 6.45 -4.85
CA GLU A 191 3.32 7.01 -3.61
C GLU A 191 2.41 8.11 -3.10
N TYR A 192 2.02 8.03 -1.81
CA TYR A 192 1.21 9.04 -1.16
C TYR A 192 1.43 9.01 0.34
N ALA A 193 1.77 10.15 0.89
CA ALA A 193 2.02 10.35 2.31
C ALA A 193 1.86 11.84 2.64
N ILE A 194 1.93 12.21 3.91
CA ILE A 194 1.87 13.61 4.35
C ILE A 194 2.87 14.48 3.57
N TRP A 195 4.04 13.98 3.27
CA TRP A 195 5.09 14.75 2.57
C TRP A 195 5.13 14.51 1.05
N TRP A 196 4.25 13.70 0.50
CA TRP A 196 4.16 13.42 -0.95
C TRP A 196 2.69 13.44 -1.38
N ARG A 197 2.21 14.61 -1.83
CA ARG A 197 0.79 14.86 -2.11
C ARG A 197 0.46 15.06 -3.59
N GLU A 198 1.40 14.82 -4.49
CA GLU A 198 1.17 14.95 -5.94
C GLU A 198 -0.12 14.29 -6.45
N PRO A 199 -0.50 13.09 -5.98
CA PRO A 199 -1.72 12.44 -6.43
C PRO A 199 -3.00 13.29 -6.24
N GLU A 200 -3.05 14.15 -5.22
CA GLU A 200 -4.24 14.96 -4.92
C GLU A 200 -4.65 15.84 -6.10
N THR A 201 -3.68 16.40 -6.81
CA THR A 201 -3.91 17.28 -7.97
C THR A 201 -3.84 16.56 -9.30
N LYS A 202 -2.94 15.57 -9.41
CA LYS A 202 -2.66 14.91 -10.68
C LYS A 202 -3.65 13.82 -11.05
N ILE A 203 -4.14 13.04 -10.09
CA ILE A 203 -4.97 11.86 -10.39
C ILE A 203 -6.27 11.76 -9.59
N PHE A 204 -6.38 12.30 -8.38
CA PHE A 204 -7.61 12.17 -7.57
C PHE A 204 -8.87 12.62 -8.29
N PRO A 205 -8.90 13.76 -9.03
CA PRO A 205 -10.10 14.14 -9.78
C PRO A 205 -10.55 13.08 -10.80
N THR A 206 -9.60 12.43 -11.48
CA THR A 206 -9.88 11.35 -12.42
C THR A 206 -10.39 10.10 -11.72
N LEU A 207 -9.81 9.75 -10.57
CA LEU A 207 -10.26 8.59 -9.79
C LEU A 207 -11.67 8.77 -9.25
N GLU A 208 -12.00 9.95 -8.74
CA GLU A 208 -13.36 10.27 -8.28
C GLU A 208 -14.38 10.20 -9.42
N GLU A 209 -14.06 10.78 -10.56
CA GLU A 209 -14.94 10.75 -11.74
C GLU A 209 -15.21 9.34 -12.23
N LEU A 210 -14.20 8.47 -12.26
CA LEU A 210 -14.29 7.12 -12.78
C LEU A 210 -14.67 6.06 -11.73
N GLY A 211 -14.76 6.44 -10.45
CA GLY A 211 -15.07 5.52 -9.36
C GLY A 211 -13.98 4.49 -9.09
N ILE A 212 -12.72 4.89 -9.26
CA ILE A 212 -11.53 4.03 -9.05
C ILE A 212 -10.99 4.23 -7.64
N GLY A 213 -10.64 3.15 -6.94
CA GLY A 213 -9.97 3.21 -5.65
C GLY A 213 -8.50 3.60 -5.75
N PHE A 214 -7.91 4.01 -4.62
CA PHE A 214 -6.52 4.44 -4.54
C PHE A 214 -5.76 3.69 -3.46
N VAL A 215 -4.57 3.21 -3.80
CA VAL A 215 -3.70 2.43 -2.91
C VAL A 215 -2.38 3.16 -2.71
N PRO A 216 -2.23 3.93 -1.62
CA PRO A 216 -0.97 4.57 -1.27
C PRO A 216 0.12 3.56 -0.89
N TYR A 217 1.26 3.59 -1.58
CA TYR A 217 2.46 2.95 -1.08
C TYR A 217 3.38 3.95 -0.38
N CYS A 218 4.28 3.48 0.48
CA CYS A 218 5.14 4.29 1.34
C CYS A 218 4.37 5.34 2.17
N PRO A 219 3.24 4.96 2.81
CA PRO A 219 2.39 5.92 3.51
C PRO A 219 3.05 6.58 4.72
N LEU A 220 4.14 5.99 5.23
CA LEU A 220 4.93 6.52 6.36
C LEU A 220 6.19 7.29 5.91
N GLY A 221 6.28 7.64 4.63
CA GLY A 221 7.45 8.35 4.10
C GLY A 221 8.74 7.54 4.23
N ARG A 222 8.68 6.23 4.02
CA ARG A 222 9.82 5.32 4.17
C ARG A 222 10.46 5.40 5.56
N ALA A 223 9.62 5.45 6.59
CA ALA A 223 9.91 5.62 8.02
C ALA A 223 10.25 7.05 8.47
N PHE A 224 10.44 8.01 7.58
CA PHE A 224 10.74 9.39 7.97
C PHE A 224 9.66 10.02 8.87
N LEU A 225 8.39 9.79 8.55
CA LEU A 225 7.25 10.34 9.30
C LEU A 225 7.04 9.68 10.66
N THR A 226 7.68 8.54 10.93
CA THR A 226 7.62 7.88 12.25
C THR A 226 8.49 8.55 13.31
N GLY A 227 9.42 9.39 12.88
CA GLY A 227 10.37 10.07 13.77
C GLY A 227 11.55 9.22 14.23
N VAL A 228 11.73 8.01 13.69
CA VAL A 228 12.93 7.17 13.97
C VAL A 228 14.14 7.58 13.12
N ILE A 229 13.94 8.42 12.12
CA ILE A 229 14.99 8.98 11.26
C ILE A 229 15.17 10.44 11.59
N ASP A 230 16.39 10.87 11.80
CA ASP A 230 16.79 12.27 12.01
C ASP A 230 17.89 12.71 11.03
N GLU A 231 18.38 13.94 11.19
CA GLU A 231 19.42 14.53 10.33
C GLU A 231 20.77 13.81 10.40
N ASN A 232 21.00 12.97 11.42
CA ASN A 232 22.26 12.23 11.61
C ASN A 232 22.23 10.86 10.94
N ASN A 233 21.06 10.37 10.53
CA ASN A 233 20.95 9.08 9.89
C ASN A 233 21.73 9.03 8.58
N ARG A 234 22.41 7.91 8.36
CA ARG A 234 23.08 7.57 7.11
C ARG A 234 22.64 6.17 6.68
N PHE A 235 22.44 5.99 5.41
CA PHE A 235 21.90 4.74 4.85
C PHE A 235 22.99 3.95 4.14
N ASP A 236 23.04 2.65 4.37
CA ASP A 236 23.93 1.75 3.64
C ASP A 236 23.56 1.70 2.15
N LYS A 237 24.53 1.37 1.30
CA LYS A 237 24.32 1.26 -0.16
C LYS A 237 23.24 0.26 -0.56
N SER A 238 23.00 -0.75 0.27
CA SER A 238 21.93 -1.74 0.07
C SER A 238 20.55 -1.21 0.41
N ASP A 239 20.44 -0.10 1.13
CA ASP A 239 19.18 0.56 1.46
C ASP A 239 18.78 1.52 0.34
N ARG A 240 17.61 1.31 -0.23
CA ARG A 240 17.08 2.14 -1.32
C ARG A 240 17.06 3.64 -0.98
N ARG A 241 16.89 4.01 0.29
CA ARG A 241 16.87 5.41 0.72
C ARG A 241 18.19 6.14 0.46
N ALA A 242 19.31 5.42 0.43
CA ALA A 242 20.63 6.00 0.13
C ALA A 242 20.70 6.73 -1.23
N THR A 243 19.80 6.41 -2.16
CA THR A 243 19.78 6.98 -3.52
C THR A 243 18.66 7.99 -3.75
N LEU A 244 17.86 8.28 -2.73
CA LEU A 244 16.72 9.21 -2.85
C LEU A 244 17.10 10.61 -2.38
N PRO A 245 16.78 11.68 -3.17
CA PRO A 245 17.19 13.05 -2.85
C PRO A 245 16.70 13.55 -1.49
N ARG A 246 15.51 13.15 -1.06
CA ARG A 246 14.92 13.55 0.22
C ARG A 246 15.55 12.89 1.46
N PHE A 247 16.48 11.93 1.25
CA PHE A 247 17.22 11.26 2.32
C PHE A 247 18.70 11.67 2.37
N THR A 248 19.11 12.69 1.61
CA THR A 248 20.42 13.32 1.80
C THR A 248 20.51 13.98 3.19
N PRO A 249 21.69 14.11 3.79
CA PRO A 249 21.86 14.76 5.09
C PRO A 249 21.24 16.17 5.14
N GLU A 250 21.38 16.92 4.06
CA GLU A 250 20.83 18.26 3.93
C GLU A 250 19.28 18.25 3.90
N ALA A 251 18.69 17.37 3.08
CA ALA A 251 17.24 17.23 2.99
C ALA A 251 16.64 16.71 4.31
N LEU A 252 17.26 15.74 4.98
CA LEU A 252 16.82 15.27 6.29
C LEU A 252 16.76 16.40 7.31
N LYS A 253 17.83 17.19 7.41
CA LYS A 253 17.88 18.36 8.31
C LYS A 253 16.80 19.39 7.97
N HIS A 254 16.67 19.72 6.68
CA HIS A 254 15.70 20.70 6.20
C HIS A 254 14.25 20.28 6.49
N ASN A 255 13.93 18.98 6.38
CA ASN A 255 12.59 18.45 6.52
C ASN A 255 12.20 18.08 7.96
N MET A 256 13.10 18.18 8.94
CA MET A 256 12.80 17.87 10.35
C MET A 256 11.59 18.63 10.92
N PRO A 257 11.29 19.89 10.55
CA PRO A 257 10.08 20.58 11.01
C PRO A 257 8.78 19.78 10.74
N LEU A 258 8.73 19.00 9.66
CA LEU A 258 7.59 18.15 9.38
C LEU A 258 7.46 16.99 10.41
N VAL A 259 8.57 16.39 10.80
CA VAL A 259 8.59 15.35 11.85
C VAL A 259 8.10 15.91 13.18
N VAL A 260 8.51 17.14 13.52
CA VAL A 260 8.04 17.84 14.72
C VAL A 260 6.52 18.04 14.65
N LEU A 261 6.01 18.56 13.54
CA LEU A 261 4.55 18.75 13.34
C LEU A 261 3.77 17.44 13.51
N VAL A 262 4.23 16.36 12.89
CA VAL A 262 3.59 15.04 13.00
C VAL A 262 3.60 14.54 14.45
N ARG A 263 4.72 14.70 15.17
CA ARG A 263 4.82 14.32 16.60
C ARG A 263 3.85 15.11 17.49
N GLU A 264 3.72 16.40 17.26
CA GLU A 264 2.80 17.26 18.04
C GLU A 264 1.35 16.84 17.83
N TRP A 265 0.95 16.60 16.60
CA TRP A 265 -0.39 16.12 16.29
C TRP A 265 -0.65 14.70 16.79
N ALA A 266 0.33 13.81 16.67
CA ALA A 266 0.24 12.46 17.24
C ALA A 266 0.00 12.51 18.76
N LYS A 267 0.78 13.34 19.48
CA LYS A 267 0.59 13.56 20.91
C LYS A 267 -0.79 14.13 21.23
N ARG A 268 -1.27 15.10 20.48
CA ARG A 268 -2.61 15.70 20.61
C ARG A 268 -3.72 14.66 20.47
N LYS A 269 -3.55 13.70 19.55
CA LYS A 269 -4.51 12.61 19.29
C LYS A 269 -4.30 11.38 20.18
N GLY A 270 -3.26 11.35 21.01
CA GLY A 270 -2.94 10.20 21.86
C GLY A 270 -2.48 8.96 21.10
N VAL A 271 -1.80 9.14 19.98
CA VAL A 271 -1.34 8.07 19.08
C VAL A 271 0.16 8.22 18.77
N THR A 272 0.74 7.21 18.15
CA THR A 272 2.13 7.30 17.64
C THR A 272 2.20 8.12 16.33
N PRO A 273 3.39 8.65 15.95
CA PRO A 273 3.56 9.33 14.66
C PRO A 273 3.20 8.45 13.45
N ALA A 274 3.52 7.15 13.49
CA ALA A 274 3.13 6.20 12.45
C ALA A 274 1.61 6.05 12.35
N GLN A 275 0.95 5.91 13.49
CA GLN A 275 -0.51 5.85 13.59
C GLN A 275 -1.16 7.15 13.08
N PHE A 276 -0.62 8.30 13.45
CA PHE A 276 -1.13 9.60 12.97
C PHE A 276 -1.01 9.71 11.46
N SER A 277 0.11 9.29 10.88
CA SER A 277 0.32 9.32 9.43
C SER A 277 -0.69 8.47 8.67
N LEU A 278 -1.03 7.27 9.19
CA LEU A 278 -2.09 6.44 8.63
C LEU A 278 -3.48 7.04 8.83
N MET A 279 -3.75 7.57 10.02
CA MET A 279 -5.01 8.26 10.34
C MET A 279 -5.26 9.42 9.38
N TRP A 280 -4.24 10.21 9.10
CA TRP A 280 -4.31 11.30 8.13
C TRP A 280 -4.71 10.80 6.73
N ILE A 281 -4.06 9.74 6.23
CA ILE A 281 -4.38 9.15 4.93
C ILE A 281 -5.82 8.62 4.90
N LEU A 282 -6.21 7.85 5.91
CA LEU A 282 -7.54 7.25 6.02
C LEU A 282 -8.66 8.30 6.12
N SER A 283 -8.34 9.49 6.64
CA SER A 283 -9.27 10.60 6.77
C SER A 283 -9.44 11.41 5.48
N ARG A 284 -8.59 11.20 4.47
CA ARG A 284 -8.64 11.98 3.21
C ARG A 284 -9.84 11.62 2.35
N LYS A 285 -10.02 10.34 2.07
CA LYS A 285 -11.10 9.81 1.20
C LYS A 285 -11.45 8.39 1.61
N SER A 286 -12.72 8.02 1.51
CA SER A 286 -13.20 6.68 1.86
C SER A 286 -12.75 5.57 0.89
N TRP A 287 -12.30 5.94 -0.31
CA TRP A 287 -11.82 5.02 -1.34
C TRP A 287 -10.28 4.86 -1.36
N ILE A 288 -9.60 5.30 -0.29
CA ILE A 288 -8.15 5.15 -0.12
C ILE A 288 -7.85 4.00 0.84
N VAL A 289 -6.98 3.08 0.41
CA VAL A 289 -6.52 1.93 1.18
C VAL A 289 -4.99 1.91 1.18
N PRO A 290 -4.33 2.45 2.20
CA PRO A 290 -2.86 2.44 2.28
C PRO A 290 -2.33 1.03 2.54
N ILE A 291 -1.11 0.78 2.05
CA ILE A 291 -0.39 -0.49 2.20
C ILE A 291 0.95 -0.29 2.91
N PRO A 292 0.94 0.09 4.19
CA PRO A 292 2.19 0.15 4.95
C PRO A 292 2.87 -1.23 4.95
N GLY A 293 4.20 -1.21 4.87
CA GLY A 293 5.03 -2.41 4.99
C GLY A 293 5.86 -2.36 6.26
N THR A 294 6.06 -3.52 6.87
CA THR A 294 6.94 -3.69 8.01
C THR A 294 7.55 -5.09 8.04
N THR A 295 8.65 -5.24 8.74
CA THR A 295 9.31 -6.52 9.02
C THR A 295 9.33 -6.83 10.52
N ASN A 296 8.66 -6.01 11.32
CA ASN A 296 8.64 -6.06 12.79
C ASN A 296 7.20 -6.24 13.29
N LEU A 297 6.99 -7.22 14.16
CA LEU A 297 5.67 -7.55 14.72
C LEU A 297 5.10 -6.43 15.60
N ASP A 298 5.94 -5.76 16.39
CA ASP A 298 5.48 -4.65 17.25
C ASP A 298 5.03 -3.46 16.41
N HIS A 299 5.75 -3.17 15.32
CA HIS A 299 5.32 -2.14 14.36
C HIS A 299 4.01 -2.52 13.66
N LEU A 300 3.82 -3.79 13.34
CA LEU A 300 2.57 -4.26 12.76
C LEU A 300 1.39 -4.04 13.72
N ASP A 301 1.55 -4.41 14.99
CA ASP A 301 0.52 -4.22 16.02
C ASP A 301 0.19 -2.73 16.21
N ASP A 302 1.19 -1.85 16.14
CA ASP A 302 1.02 -0.40 16.17
C ASP A 302 0.20 0.12 14.97
N LEU A 303 0.51 -0.32 13.76
CA LEU A 303 -0.16 0.11 12.53
C LEU A 303 -1.65 -0.25 12.48
N VAL A 304 -2.04 -1.41 13.02
CA VAL A 304 -3.45 -1.83 13.00
C VAL A 304 -4.29 -1.18 14.10
N GLY A 305 -3.66 -0.49 15.05
CA GLY A 305 -4.32 0.06 16.25
C GLY A 305 -5.18 1.32 16.00
N VAL A 306 -5.22 1.87 14.80
CA VAL A 306 -5.91 3.15 14.49
C VAL A 306 -6.78 3.10 13.23
N THR A 307 -7.17 1.94 12.80
CA THR A 307 -7.93 1.76 11.55
C THR A 307 -9.37 2.25 11.60
N ASP A 308 -9.86 2.60 12.78
CA ASP A 308 -11.18 3.13 13.06
C ASP A 308 -11.18 4.56 13.65
N VAL A 309 -10.00 5.22 13.69
CA VAL A 309 -9.85 6.58 14.22
C VAL A 309 -9.57 7.55 13.08
N TYR A 310 -10.33 8.64 13.03
CA TYR A 310 -10.25 9.64 11.96
C TYR A 310 -9.99 11.05 12.49
N LEU A 311 -9.45 11.91 11.63
CA LEU A 311 -9.41 13.35 11.82
C LEU A 311 -10.74 13.95 11.38
N THR A 312 -11.25 14.93 12.12
CA THR A 312 -12.40 15.73 11.68
C THR A 312 -12.01 16.66 10.52
N ALA A 313 -13.00 17.18 9.78
CA ALA A 313 -12.74 18.15 8.72
C ALA A 313 -11.97 19.37 9.23
N CYS A 314 -12.32 19.90 10.40
CA CYS A 314 -11.62 21.03 11.02
C CYS A 314 -10.17 20.70 11.38
N GLU A 315 -9.92 19.50 11.91
CA GLU A 315 -8.56 19.03 12.23
C GLU A 315 -7.73 18.85 10.96
N MET A 316 -8.31 18.35 9.88
CA MET A 316 -7.65 18.23 8.58
C MET A 316 -7.25 19.61 8.03
N GLU A 317 -8.14 20.59 8.08
CA GLU A 317 -7.86 21.96 7.63
C GLU A 317 -6.79 22.64 8.50
N GLU A 318 -6.84 22.45 9.82
CA GLU A 318 -5.84 22.98 10.75
C GLU A 318 -4.47 22.38 10.46
N PHE A 319 -4.37 21.08 10.31
CA PHE A 319 -3.13 20.39 9.96
C PHE A 319 -2.57 20.87 8.61
N ASP A 320 -3.42 20.99 7.60
CA ASP A 320 -3.01 21.45 6.27
C ASP A 320 -2.52 22.89 6.28
N ARG A 321 -3.09 23.78 7.10
CA ARG A 321 -2.58 25.15 7.29
C ARG A 321 -1.19 25.16 7.92
N GLU A 322 -0.94 24.34 8.94
CA GLU A 322 0.38 24.23 9.57
C GLU A 322 1.40 23.61 8.62
N TYR A 323 1.01 22.54 7.92
CA TYR A 323 1.84 21.89 6.91
C TYR A 323 2.25 22.85 5.78
N SER A 324 1.35 23.72 5.32
CA SER A 324 1.61 24.67 4.22
C SER A 324 2.72 25.68 4.52
N LYS A 325 3.07 25.85 5.79
CA LYS A 325 4.16 26.74 6.23
C LYS A 325 5.54 26.07 6.15
N ILE A 326 5.57 24.75 5.91
CA ILE A 326 6.79 23.95 5.82
C ILE A 326 7.16 23.82 4.34
N GLY A 327 8.30 24.37 3.95
CA GLY A 327 8.90 24.10 2.64
C GLY A 327 9.67 22.79 2.69
N LEU A 328 9.34 21.83 1.81
CA LEU A 328 10.02 20.56 1.73
C LEU A 328 11.15 20.57 0.70
N MET A 329 12.20 19.77 0.95
CA MET A 329 13.36 19.61 0.07
C MET A 329 13.47 18.17 -0.43
N GLY A 330 13.92 17.99 -1.67
CA GLY A 330 14.22 16.66 -2.24
C GLY A 330 13.02 15.94 -2.82
N HIS A 331 11.96 16.67 -3.17
CA HIS A 331 10.70 16.12 -3.71
C HIS A 331 10.54 16.48 -5.18
#